data_c50002bee0196b33bb71a301ac41ef70
#
_entry.id   c50002bee0196b33bb71a301ac41ef70
#
_cell.length_a   1.000
_cell.length_b   1.000
_cell.length_c   1.000
_cell.angle_alpha   90.00
_cell.angle_beta   90.00
_cell.angle_gamma   90.00
#
_symmetry.space_group_name_H-M   'P 1'
#
loop_
_entity.id
_entity.type
_entity.pdbx_description
1 polymer ?
#
loop_
_entity_poly.entity_id
_entity_poly.type
_entity_poly.pdbx_seq_one_letter_code
_entity_poly.pdbx_strand_id
1 'polypeptide(L)'
;SIRIFTEANFKLRIYGPVVNPQVGIGGYPYLVNIMLEKGEYLEINSMKETVEKVAVNGERESVFHNRAKKKSIFKKVPPGKQEIVWPGTFDFDLLIYEERSEPKCQN
;
A
#
# COMPACT_ATOMS: atom_id res chain seq x y z
N SER A 1 3.67 -5.53 13.94
CA SER A 1 4.83 -4.84 13.33
C SER A 1 5.52 -5.74 12.32
N ILE A 2 6.24 -5.12 11.41
CA ILE A 2 7.04 -5.83 10.43
C ILE A 2 8.47 -5.30 10.49
N ARG A 3 9.42 -6.14 10.06
CA ARG A 3 10.82 -5.75 10.04
C ARG A 3 11.28 -5.68 8.59
N ILE A 4 11.81 -4.52 8.21
CA ILE A 4 12.28 -4.24 6.86
C ILE A 4 13.81 -4.16 6.92
N PHE A 5 14.50 -4.91 6.07
CA PHE A 5 15.97 -4.92 6.09
C PHE A 5 16.56 -3.85 5.19
N THR A 6 15.91 -3.58 4.06
CA THR A 6 16.32 -2.49 3.17
C THR A 6 15.09 -1.70 2.80
N GLU A 7 15.29 -0.43 2.42
CA GLU A 7 14.18 0.39 1.96
C GLU A 7 13.43 -0.35 0.86
N ALA A 8 12.10 -0.42 0.97
CA ALA A 8 11.33 -1.34 0.16
C ALA A 8 10.13 -0.68 -0.51
N ASN A 9 9.93 -1.07 -1.75
CA ASN A 9 8.67 -0.81 -2.44
C ASN A 9 7.59 -1.71 -1.85
N PHE A 10 6.35 -1.36 -2.12
CA PHE A 10 5.23 -2.11 -1.56
C PHE A 10 4.04 -2.12 -2.51
N LYS A 11 3.14 -3.04 -2.25
CA LYS A 11 1.81 -3.06 -2.83
C LYS A 11 0.83 -3.19 -1.67
N LEU A 12 -0.10 -2.24 -1.58
CA LEU A 12 -1.10 -2.22 -0.51
C LEU A 12 -2.47 -2.37 -1.15
N ARG A 13 -3.21 -3.41 -0.76
CA ARG A 13 -4.58 -3.61 -1.21
C ARG A 13 -5.51 -3.43 -0.03
N ILE A 14 -6.50 -2.59 -0.20
CA ILE A 14 -7.48 -2.30 0.84
C ILE A 14 -8.85 -2.74 0.32
N TYR A 15 -9.54 -3.58 1.08
CA TYR A 15 -10.79 -4.18 0.63
C TYR A 15 -12.00 -3.44 1.20
N GLY A 16 -13.00 -3.20 0.34
CA GLY A 16 -14.25 -2.61 0.79
C GLY A 16 -15.08 -3.58 1.62
N PRO A 17 -16.11 -3.08 2.30
CA PRO A 17 -16.57 -1.68 2.25
C PRO A 17 -15.78 -0.77 3.18
N VAL A 18 -15.46 0.41 2.71
CA VAL A 18 -14.73 1.41 3.52
C VAL A 18 -14.82 2.77 2.84
N VAL A 19 -14.77 3.83 3.65
CA VAL A 19 -14.74 5.21 3.15
C VAL A 19 -13.43 5.84 3.62
N ASN A 20 -12.69 6.44 2.68
CA ASN A 20 -11.44 7.15 2.94
C ASN A 20 -10.45 6.33 3.77
N PRO A 21 -10.05 5.15 3.26
CA PRO A 21 -9.18 4.26 4.03
C PRO A 21 -7.81 4.85 4.26
N GLN A 22 -7.24 4.55 5.43
CA GLN A 22 -5.89 4.93 5.77
C GLN A 22 -5.21 3.78 6.48
N VAL A 23 -3.97 3.50 6.08
CA VAL A 23 -3.10 2.54 6.76
C VAL A 23 -1.82 3.28 7.09
N GLY A 24 -1.39 3.21 8.35
CA GLY A 24 -0.12 3.77 8.78
C GLY A 24 0.95 2.71 8.83
N ILE A 25 2.10 3.01 8.25
CA ILE A 25 3.25 2.13 8.28
C ILE A 25 4.42 2.93 8.81
N GLY A 26 4.90 2.57 10.00
CA GLY A 26 6.00 3.29 10.65
C GLY A 26 5.68 4.76 10.89
N GLY A 27 4.43 5.06 11.19
CA GLY A 27 3.99 6.43 11.42
C GLY A 27 3.68 7.22 10.16
N TYR A 28 3.91 6.63 8.99
CA TYR A 28 3.63 7.31 7.73
C TYR A 28 2.24 6.92 7.24
N PRO A 29 1.34 7.88 6.97
CA PRO A 29 -0.03 7.56 6.58
C PRO A 29 -0.16 7.38 5.06
N TYR A 30 -0.80 6.29 4.67
CA TYR A 30 -1.19 6.06 3.27
C TYR A 30 -2.71 6.21 3.23
N LEU A 31 -3.16 7.33 2.68
CA LEU A 31 -4.57 7.71 2.70
C LEU A 31 -5.05 8.01 1.29
N VAL A 32 -6.19 7.45 0.92
CA VAL A 32 -6.85 7.75 -0.35
C VAL A 32 -8.29 8.09 -0.05
N ASN A 33 -8.75 9.23 -0.59
CA ASN A 33 -10.11 9.70 -0.35
C ASN A 33 -11.03 9.06 -1.38
N ILE A 34 -11.58 7.92 -1.02
CA ILE A 34 -12.39 7.11 -1.92
C ILE A 34 -13.38 6.27 -1.12
N MET A 35 -14.49 5.93 -1.74
CA MET A 35 -15.42 4.97 -1.17
C MET A 35 -15.28 3.65 -1.94
N LEU A 36 -15.09 2.57 -1.18
CA LEU A 36 -15.07 1.22 -1.75
C LEU A 36 -16.29 0.47 -1.24
N GLU A 37 -16.98 -0.20 -2.15
CA GLU A 37 -18.10 -1.03 -1.79
C GLU A 37 -17.64 -2.47 -1.62
N LYS A 38 -18.50 -3.29 -1.07
CA LYS A 38 -18.18 -4.70 -0.87
C LYS A 38 -17.80 -5.33 -2.21
N GLY A 39 -16.69 -6.07 -2.20
CA GLY A 39 -16.19 -6.73 -3.40
C GLY A 39 -15.24 -5.88 -4.23
N GLU A 40 -15.12 -4.60 -3.91
CA GLU A 40 -14.15 -3.72 -4.56
C GLU A 40 -12.89 -3.60 -3.71
N TYR A 41 -11.78 -3.25 -4.33
CA TYR A 41 -10.59 -2.96 -3.55
C TYR A 41 -9.76 -1.86 -4.21
N LEU A 42 -8.93 -1.26 -3.37
CA LEU A 42 -7.97 -0.25 -3.77
C LEU A 42 -6.60 -0.90 -3.83
N GLU A 43 -5.81 -0.57 -4.85
CA GLU A 43 -4.44 -1.07 -4.91
C GLU A 43 -3.49 0.10 -5.09
N ILE A 44 -2.56 0.24 -4.15
CA ILE A 44 -1.47 1.21 -4.22
C ILE A 44 -0.21 0.42 -4.51
N ASN A 45 0.45 0.72 -5.64
CA ASN A 45 1.67 0.03 -6.05
C ASN A 45 2.78 1.06 -6.18
N SER A 46 3.72 1.04 -5.26
CA SER A 46 4.76 2.08 -5.22
C SER A 46 5.78 1.90 -6.36
N MET A 47 6.01 0.66 -6.80
CA MET A 47 6.95 0.42 -7.90
C MET A 47 6.42 0.98 -9.21
N LYS A 48 5.16 0.74 -9.49
CA LYS A 48 4.51 1.21 -10.72
C LYS A 48 3.99 2.63 -10.59
N GLU A 49 3.94 3.13 -9.36
CA GLU A 49 3.37 4.44 -9.05
C GLU A 49 1.94 4.55 -9.54
N THR A 50 1.14 3.56 -9.17
CA THR A 50 -0.27 3.51 -9.53
C THR A 50 -1.15 3.45 -8.29
N VAL A 51 -2.31 4.10 -8.37
CA VAL A 51 -3.37 4.01 -7.38
C VAL A 51 -4.63 3.68 -8.16
N GLU A 52 -5.16 2.48 -7.94
CA GLU A 52 -6.27 1.99 -8.74
C GLU A 52 -7.39 1.43 -7.88
N LYS A 53 -8.61 1.68 -8.29
CA LYS A 53 -9.79 1.02 -7.76
C LYS A 53 -10.11 -0.14 -8.68
N VAL A 54 -10.31 -1.32 -8.10
CA VAL A 54 -10.62 -2.52 -8.85
C VAL A 54 -12.06 -2.92 -8.53
N ALA A 55 -12.89 -2.93 -9.55
CA ALA A 55 -14.31 -3.25 -9.43
C ALA A 55 -14.52 -4.74 -9.25
N VAL A 56 -15.73 -5.12 -8.87
CA VAL A 56 -16.10 -6.53 -8.65
C VAL A 56 -15.82 -7.37 -9.89
N ASN A 57 -16.02 -6.80 -11.07
CA ASN A 57 -15.77 -7.51 -12.33
C ASN A 57 -14.29 -7.49 -12.74
N GLY A 58 -13.42 -6.91 -11.94
CA GLY A 58 -11.99 -6.86 -12.21
C GLY A 58 -11.53 -5.65 -13.00
N GLU A 59 -12.44 -4.78 -13.42
CA GLU A 59 -12.03 -3.58 -14.14
C GLU A 59 -11.27 -2.64 -13.24
N ARG A 60 -10.21 -2.04 -13.77
CA ARG A 60 -9.34 -1.14 -13.03
C ARG A 60 -9.51 0.28 -13.50
N GLU A 61 -9.54 1.18 -12.53
CA GLU A 61 -9.70 2.61 -12.79
C GLU A 61 -8.67 3.36 -11.98
N SER A 62 -7.92 4.26 -12.61
CA SER A 62 -6.96 5.08 -11.88
C SER A 62 -7.70 6.04 -10.97
N VAL A 63 -7.33 6.04 -9.70
CA VAL A 63 -7.85 6.97 -8.71
C VAL A 63 -6.71 7.74 -8.06
N PHE A 64 -5.62 7.92 -8.80
CA PHE A 64 -4.44 8.62 -8.33
C PHE A 64 -4.79 10.02 -7.80
N HIS A 65 -5.73 10.69 -8.42
CA HIS A 65 -6.13 12.03 -7.99
C HIS A 65 -6.83 12.05 -6.63
N ASN A 66 -7.27 10.90 -6.16
CA ASN A 66 -7.95 10.81 -4.86
C ASN A 66 -6.98 10.61 -3.69
N ARG A 67 -5.68 10.51 -3.97
CA ARG A 67 -4.70 10.36 -2.89
C ARG A 67 -4.62 11.63 -2.06
N ALA A 68 -4.31 11.49 -0.77
CA ALA A 68 -4.01 12.63 0.07
C ALA A 68 -2.70 13.24 -0.44
N LYS A 69 -2.71 14.55 -0.73
CA LYS A 69 -1.63 15.17 -1.48
C LYS A 69 -0.53 15.77 -0.62
N LYS A 70 -0.72 15.79 0.69
CA LYS A 70 0.28 16.39 1.58
C LYS A 70 1.56 15.57 1.66
N LYS A 71 1.47 14.26 1.48
CA LYS A 71 2.60 13.34 1.54
C LYS A 71 2.53 12.39 0.36
N SER A 72 3.70 11.93 -0.08
CA SER A 72 3.74 11.00 -1.22
C SER A 72 3.06 9.70 -0.87
N ILE A 73 2.12 9.28 -1.72
CA ILE A 73 1.43 8.00 -1.55
C ILE A 73 2.35 6.82 -1.90
N PHE A 74 3.48 7.09 -2.55
CA PHE A 74 4.40 6.05 -3.01
C PHE A 74 5.70 6.01 -2.21
N LYS A 75 5.72 6.63 -1.03
CA LYS A 75 6.92 6.61 -0.21
C LYS A 75 7.27 5.18 0.15
N LYS A 76 8.48 4.77 -0.17
CA LYS A 76 8.97 3.44 0.19
C LYS A 76 9.00 3.26 1.70
N VAL A 77 8.86 2.03 2.13
CA VAL A 77 8.91 1.70 3.54
C VAL A 77 10.38 1.66 3.97
N PRO A 78 10.78 2.45 4.98
CA PRO A 78 12.18 2.48 5.39
C PRO A 78 12.58 1.23 6.16
N PRO A 79 13.88 0.98 6.28
CA PRO A 79 14.35 -0.17 7.05
C PRO A 79 14.05 0.00 8.53
N GLY A 80 14.06 -1.11 9.25
CA GLY A 80 13.81 -1.16 10.67
C GLY A 80 12.49 -1.82 10.99
N LYS A 81 12.11 -1.73 12.25
CA LYS A 81 10.84 -2.27 12.73
C LYS A 81 9.75 -1.24 12.46
N GLN A 82 8.76 -1.63 11.68
CA GLN A 82 7.69 -0.73 11.27
C GLN A 82 6.38 -1.19 11.88
N GLU A 83 5.74 -0.29 12.62
CA GLU A 83 4.43 -0.58 13.20
C GLU A 83 3.35 -0.34 12.15
N ILE A 84 2.37 -1.23 12.11
CA ILE A 84 1.22 -1.10 11.22
C ILE A 84 0.04 -0.62 12.07
N VAL A 85 -0.60 0.46 11.65
CA VAL A 85 -1.73 1.03 12.36
C VAL A 85 -2.89 1.22 11.38
N TRP A 86 -4.03 0.60 11.71
CA TRP A 86 -5.26 0.82 10.94
C TRP A 86 -6.45 0.63 11.89
N PRO A 87 -7.62 1.16 11.54
CA PRO A 87 -8.74 1.17 12.51
C PRO A 87 -9.40 -0.17 12.74
N GLY A 88 -9.07 -1.19 11.96
CA GLY A 88 -9.66 -2.51 12.13
C GLY A 88 -11.04 -2.66 11.52
N THR A 89 -11.49 -1.67 10.76
CA THR A 89 -12.84 -1.68 10.18
C THR A 89 -12.86 -2.18 8.74
N PHE A 90 -11.72 -2.57 8.22
CA PHE A 90 -11.60 -3.12 6.87
C PHE A 90 -10.40 -4.07 6.83
N ASP A 91 -10.34 -4.90 5.81
CA ASP A 91 -9.22 -5.81 5.60
C ASP A 91 -8.25 -5.21 4.60
N PHE A 92 -6.98 -5.55 4.74
CA PHE A 92 -5.97 -5.13 3.77
C PHE A 92 -4.88 -6.18 3.67
N ASP A 93 -4.18 -6.17 2.54
CA ASP A 93 -2.96 -6.96 2.33
C ASP A 93 -1.82 -6.01 2.04
N LEU A 94 -0.67 -6.28 2.62
CA LEU A 94 0.54 -5.51 2.38
C LEU A 94 1.64 -6.45 1.92
N LEU A 95 2.14 -6.20 0.70
CA LEU A 95 3.27 -6.96 0.15
C LEU A 95 4.47 -6.04 0.11
N ILE A 96 5.57 -6.50 0.65
CA ILE A 96 6.82 -5.74 0.73
C ILE A 96 7.79 -6.34 -0.27
N TYR A 97 8.39 -5.49 -1.10
CA TYR A 97 9.35 -5.90 -2.11
C TYR A 97 10.72 -5.36 -1.73
N GLU A 98 11.53 -6.17 -1.08
CA GLU A 98 12.88 -5.77 -0.71
C GLU A 98 13.83 -6.22 -1.78
N GLU A 99 14.66 -5.29 -2.22
CA GLU A 99 15.75 -5.64 -3.13
C GLU A 99 16.92 -6.10 -2.30
N ARG A 100 17.43 -7.25 -2.60
CA ARG A 100 18.58 -7.79 -1.93
C ARG A 100 19.69 -8.01 -2.92
N SER A 101 20.87 -7.55 -2.56
CA SER A 101 22.04 -7.91 -3.33
C SER A 101 22.31 -9.37 -3.07
N GLU A 102 22.18 -10.16 -4.09
CA GLU A 102 22.58 -11.55 -3.99
C GLU A 102 24.09 -11.62 -3.86
N PRO A 103 24.61 -12.36 -2.90
CA PRO A 103 26.05 -12.58 -2.91
C PRO A 103 26.34 -13.33 -4.21
N LYS A 104 27.26 -12.76 -4.90
CA LYS A 104 27.64 -13.41 -6.10
C LYS A 104 28.19 -14.71 -5.77
N CYS A 105 27.80 -15.61 -6.01
CA CYS A 105 28.29 -16.75 -5.58
C CYS A 105 29.37 -17.13 -6.19
N GLN A 106 29.55 -16.98 -6.04
CA GLN A 106 29.89 -17.20 -6.30
C GLN A 106 29.93 -18.19 -6.60
N ASN A 107 29.87 -18.48 -6.98
CA ASN A 107 29.84 -19.34 -7.37
C ASN A 107 30.28 -19.55 -7.78
#